data_3f69faad0cd70ae33c9374411e2d1f62
#
_entry.id   3f69faad0cd70ae33c9374411e2d1f62
#
_cell.length_a   1.000
_cell.length_b   1.000
_cell.length_c   1.000
_cell.angle_alpha   90.00
_cell.angle_beta   90.00
_cell.angle_gamma   90.00
#
_symmetry.space_group_name_H-M   'P 1'
#
loop_
_entity.id
_entity.type
_entity.pdbx_description
1 polymer ?
#
loop_
_entity_poly.entity_id
_entity_poly.type
_entity_poly.pdbx_seq_one_letter_code
_entity_poly.pdbx_strand_id
1 'polypeptide(L)'
;MGIVVRQSIKGTLMNYVGVAVGFITTFFVMTKYLTQEEVGLTRVMADAAILLSGLGALGTNTSALRYYPYFRDAKSRDHGFFGWTIIVPAVGFTVFTILFFVFKEAIIEMFSDKSSLFVNYIYLVIPMAFFMMYMTVFETNANILMRIVIPKMIREVGIRVFTLADYILYITGKINLDSMVIGLCVAYLIATVLNIIYLLCLSKISFKIEPGYISKWLRNDFLWYTLFLTVAAVVGNIIPSLNSFFITAQLGLTITGIYAIASYMANLVEMPYRSVSAISRPIISQAMKDNDNQRAAAICKSVSLHQLIAGAFVFFIIWINIDLFFELLPNGDKYADGKWVFFLLGLAKLVNSSLNIGVTVLSYSRWYYLQLIFTAILTVSAILLNNSLIPVLGMTGAAWSSIISFSIYYLFLLSLILWKTKISPFSWKELVVIAIMIVMFVTNWLSVKYISNPIIYFNFDGVGVKVAEAIVRTGIIVIMGLTVIYYTKISKEINEIINKLFS
;
A
#
# COMPACT_ATOMS: atom_id res chain seq x y z
N MET A 1 -10.23 -26.09 -11.56
CA MET A 1 -10.08 -24.72 -11.05
C MET A 1 -10.71 -23.75 -12.01
N GLY A 2 -11.62 -22.88 -11.57
CA GLY A 2 -12.25 -21.86 -12.41
C GLY A 2 -11.25 -20.84 -12.94
N ILE A 3 -11.56 -20.21 -14.09
CA ILE A 3 -10.72 -19.19 -14.75
C ILE A 3 -10.29 -18.10 -13.76
N VAL A 4 -11.18 -17.66 -12.87
CA VAL A 4 -10.95 -16.63 -11.85
C VAL A 4 -9.83 -17.04 -10.89
N VAL A 5 -9.85 -18.26 -10.35
CA VAL A 5 -8.85 -18.77 -9.40
C VAL A 5 -7.47 -18.82 -10.06
N ARG A 6 -7.40 -19.35 -11.30
CA ARG A 6 -6.16 -19.43 -12.07
C ARG A 6 -5.57 -18.04 -12.36
N GLN A 7 -6.39 -17.05 -12.69
CA GLN A 7 -5.97 -15.68 -12.93
C GLN A 7 -5.52 -14.98 -11.64
N SER A 8 -6.21 -15.23 -10.53
CA SER A 8 -5.85 -14.67 -9.22
C SER A 8 -4.49 -15.18 -8.75
N ILE A 9 -4.23 -16.50 -8.87
CA ILE A 9 -2.93 -17.08 -8.49
C ILE A 9 -1.79 -16.48 -9.34
N LYS A 10 -1.96 -16.40 -10.66
CA LYS A 10 -0.97 -15.79 -11.54
C LYS A 10 -0.75 -14.30 -11.22
N GLY A 11 -1.84 -13.57 -10.95
CA GLY A 11 -1.75 -12.17 -10.55
C GLY A 11 -1.03 -11.96 -9.20
N THR A 12 -1.20 -12.89 -8.26
CA THR A 12 -0.47 -12.88 -6.98
C THR A 12 1.03 -13.14 -7.20
N LEU A 13 1.39 -14.09 -8.08
CA LEU A 13 2.78 -14.35 -8.42
C LEU A 13 3.45 -13.10 -9.02
N MET A 14 2.75 -12.37 -9.91
CA MET A 14 3.27 -11.12 -10.48
C MET A 14 3.53 -10.05 -9.39
N ASN A 15 2.71 -9.99 -8.34
CA ASN A 15 2.98 -9.10 -7.21
C ASN A 15 4.30 -9.43 -6.52
N TYR A 16 4.59 -10.71 -6.24
CA TYR A 16 5.84 -11.11 -5.59
C TYR A 16 7.06 -10.84 -6.47
N VAL A 17 6.98 -11.13 -7.77
CA VAL A 17 8.03 -10.78 -8.72
C VAL A 17 8.28 -9.27 -8.72
N GLY A 18 7.20 -8.49 -8.81
CA GLY A 18 7.29 -7.03 -8.74
C GLY A 18 7.94 -6.55 -7.43
N VAL A 19 7.55 -7.13 -6.28
CA VAL A 19 8.16 -6.77 -4.99
C VAL A 19 9.64 -7.10 -4.97
N ALA A 20 10.07 -8.24 -5.53
CA ALA A 20 11.49 -8.59 -5.61
C ALA A 20 12.30 -7.59 -6.47
N VAL A 21 11.77 -7.20 -7.64
CA VAL A 21 12.39 -6.15 -8.47
C VAL A 21 12.43 -4.81 -7.71
N GLY A 22 11.31 -4.42 -7.08
CA GLY A 22 11.25 -3.19 -6.28
C GLY A 22 12.20 -3.20 -5.09
N PHE A 23 12.38 -4.34 -4.44
CA PHE A 23 13.33 -4.51 -3.34
C PHE A 23 14.77 -4.28 -3.83
N ILE A 24 15.17 -4.94 -4.92
CA ILE A 24 16.50 -4.75 -5.51
C ILE A 24 16.70 -3.28 -5.92
N THR A 25 15.72 -2.68 -6.60
CA THR A 25 15.82 -1.30 -7.06
C THR A 25 15.96 -0.34 -5.87
N THR A 26 15.12 -0.48 -4.86
CA THR A 26 15.08 0.46 -3.72
C THR A 26 16.30 0.30 -2.82
N PHE A 27 16.63 -0.93 -2.43
CA PHE A 27 17.65 -1.17 -1.40
C PHE A 27 19.08 -1.32 -1.94
N PHE A 28 19.27 -1.65 -3.21
CA PHE A 28 20.62 -1.82 -3.74
C PHE A 28 20.99 -0.82 -4.83
N VAL A 29 20.02 -0.35 -5.60
CA VAL A 29 20.31 0.62 -6.68
C VAL A 29 20.14 2.05 -6.15
N MET A 30 18.98 2.40 -5.61
CA MET A 30 18.73 3.78 -5.16
C MET A 30 19.67 4.16 -4.01
N THR A 31 19.81 3.35 -2.98
CA THR A 31 20.67 3.69 -1.83
C THR A 31 22.16 3.76 -2.18
N LYS A 32 22.61 3.01 -3.20
CA LYS A 32 24.01 3.02 -3.63
C LYS A 32 24.37 4.22 -4.48
N TYR A 33 23.47 4.62 -5.37
CA TYR A 33 23.83 5.50 -6.47
C TYR A 33 23.07 6.84 -6.46
N LEU A 34 21.92 6.92 -5.83
CA LEU A 34 21.17 8.15 -5.69
C LEU A 34 21.48 8.81 -4.33
N THR A 35 21.45 10.13 -4.31
CA THR A 35 21.48 10.89 -3.05
C THR A 35 20.17 10.71 -2.28
N GLN A 36 20.19 10.95 -0.97
CA GLN A 36 18.95 10.92 -0.16
C GLN A 36 17.90 11.91 -0.67
N GLU A 37 18.36 13.07 -1.18
CA GLU A 37 17.49 14.08 -1.75
C GLU A 37 16.80 13.60 -3.03
N GLU A 38 17.52 12.93 -3.92
CA GLU A 38 16.95 12.33 -5.14
C GLU A 38 15.99 11.18 -4.80
N VAL A 39 16.29 10.36 -3.80
CA VAL A 39 15.36 9.33 -3.30
C VAL A 39 14.09 9.98 -2.75
N GLY A 40 14.23 11.07 -1.99
CA GLY A 40 13.11 11.85 -1.48
C GLY A 40 12.29 12.49 -2.61
N LEU A 41 12.95 13.04 -3.63
CA LEU A 41 12.31 13.61 -4.81
C LEU A 41 11.44 12.57 -5.53
N THR A 42 12.02 11.40 -5.86
CA THR A 42 11.27 10.34 -6.55
C THR A 42 10.07 9.88 -5.73
N ARG A 43 10.20 9.84 -4.41
CA ARG A 43 9.13 9.47 -3.49
C ARG A 43 8.00 10.49 -3.49
N VAL A 44 8.29 11.78 -3.27
CA VAL A 44 7.25 12.80 -3.19
C VAL A 44 6.56 13.03 -4.54
N MET A 45 7.31 12.91 -5.66
CA MET A 45 6.75 12.97 -7.01
C MET A 45 5.73 11.83 -7.23
N ALA A 46 6.08 10.61 -6.85
CA ALA A 46 5.17 9.46 -6.95
C ALA A 46 3.93 9.64 -6.06
N ASP A 47 4.11 10.08 -4.81
CA ASP A 47 3.01 10.31 -3.88
C ASP A 47 2.06 11.43 -4.37
N ALA A 48 2.60 12.52 -4.93
CA ALA A 48 1.81 13.60 -5.53
C ALA A 48 1.04 13.12 -6.77
N ALA A 49 1.69 12.32 -7.62
CA ALA A 49 1.04 11.75 -8.80
C ALA A 49 -0.07 10.74 -8.43
N ILE A 50 0.14 9.90 -7.42
CA ILE A 50 -0.88 8.99 -6.88
C ILE A 50 -2.10 9.78 -6.39
N LEU A 51 -1.87 10.85 -5.61
CA LEU A 51 -2.92 11.70 -5.10
C LEU A 51 -3.74 12.32 -6.24
N LEU A 52 -3.09 13.01 -7.17
CA LEU A 52 -3.76 13.71 -8.27
C LEU A 52 -4.46 12.71 -9.22
N SER A 53 -3.87 11.54 -9.49
CA SER A 53 -4.48 10.48 -10.30
C SER A 53 -5.75 9.92 -9.64
N GLY A 54 -5.70 9.71 -8.32
CA GLY A 54 -6.84 9.22 -7.54
C GLY A 54 -8.01 10.21 -7.51
N LEU A 55 -7.70 11.51 -7.35
CA LEU A 55 -8.67 12.60 -7.43
C LEU A 55 -9.29 12.68 -8.83
N GLY A 56 -8.45 12.70 -9.87
CA GLY A 56 -8.88 12.78 -11.27
C GLY A 56 -9.74 11.61 -11.72
N ALA A 57 -9.50 10.43 -11.19
CA ALA A 57 -10.28 9.24 -11.55
C ALA A 57 -11.76 9.30 -11.14
N LEU A 58 -12.17 10.22 -10.26
CA LEU A 58 -13.57 10.40 -9.79
C LEU A 58 -14.25 9.09 -9.39
N GLY A 59 -13.54 8.16 -8.74
CA GLY A 59 -14.09 6.87 -8.34
C GLY A 59 -14.50 5.95 -9.51
N THR A 60 -14.14 6.28 -10.76
CA THR A 60 -14.53 5.54 -11.96
C THR A 60 -14.13 4.07 -11.90
N ASN A 61 -12.98 3.75 -11.31
CA ASN A 61 -12.50 2.37 -11.21
C ASN A 61 -13.47 1.47 -10.43
N THR A 62 -14.10 1.98 -9.40
CA THR A 62 -15.08 1.24 -8.58
C THR A 62 -16.47 1.27 -9.19
N SER A 63 -16.91 2.44 -9.71
CA SER A 63 -18.21 2.57 -10.36
C SER A 63 -18.28 1.75 -11.65
N ALA A 64 -17.20 1.66 -12.42
CA ALA A 64 -17.15 0.83 -13.62
C ALA A 64 -17.46 -0.65 -13.34
N LEU A 65 -16.90 -1.22 -12.27
CA LEU A 65 -17.17 -2.61 -11.88
C LEU A 65 -18.63 -2.83 -11.47
N ARG A 66 -19.27 -1.83 -10.83
CA ARG A 66 -20.67 -1.90 -10.40
C ARG A 66 -21.64 -1.77 -11.55
N TYR A 67 -21.39 -0.84 -12.46
CA TYR A 67 -22.38 -0.48 -13.50
C TYR A 67 -22.21 -1.24 -14.81
N TYR A 68 -21.04 -1.83 -15.10
CA TYR A 68 -20.84 -2.63 -16.30
C TYR A 68 -21.92 -3.68 -16.58
N PRO A 69 -22.46 -4.45 -15.60
CA PRO A 69 -23.52 -5.42 -15.85
C PRO A 69 -24.78 -4.83 -16.51
N TYR A 70 -25.07 -3.54 -16.28
CA TYR A 70 -26.23 -2.86 -16.89
C TYR A 70 -26.03 -2.52 -18.37
N PHE A 71 -24.76 -2.49 -18.84
CA PHE A 71 -24.39 -2.18 -20.22
C PHE A 71 -23.99 -3.42 -21.02
N ARG A 72 -23.86 -4.56 -20.36
CA ARG A 72 -23.31 -5.78 -20.97
C ARG A 72 -24.23 -6.31 -22.05
N ASP A 73 -23.85 -6.06 -23.31
CA ASP A 73 -24.51 -6.58 -24.51
C ASP A 73 -23.47 -6.82 -25.62
N ALA A 74 -23.28 -8.09 -25.98
CA ALA A 74 -22.31 -8.48 -27.01
C ALA A 74 -22.66 -7.97 -28.40
N LYS A 75 -23.98 -7.71 -28.72
CA LYS A 75 -24.43 -7.26 -30.04
C LYS A 75 -24.14 -5.77 -30.25
N SER A 76 -24.37 -4.95 -29.21
CA SER A 76 -24.15 -3.51 -29.23
C SER A 76 -22.78 -3.09 -28.72
N ARG A 77 -21.84 -4.04 -28.53
CA ARG A 77 -20.50 -3.78 -27.98
C ARG A 77 -20.56 -2.97 -26.68
N ASP A 78 -21.42 -3.43 -25.77
CA ASP A 78 -21.62 -2.85 -24.45
C ASP A 78 -22.03 -1.36 -24.46
N HIS A 79 -22.78 -0.94 -25.51
CA HIS A 79 -23.33 0.42 -25.68
C HIS A 79 -22.31 1.55 -25.45
N GLY A 80 -21.03 1.29 -25.75
CA GLY A 80 -19.95 2.24 -25.58
C GLY A 80 -19.58 2.53 -24.12
N PHE A 81 -19.88 1.63 -23.19
CA PHE A 81 -19.55 1.77 -21.78
C PHE A 81 -18.07 2.16 -21.52
N PHE A 82 -17.16 1.55 -22.28
CA PHE A 82 -15.73 1.86 -22.16
C PHE A 82 -15.38 3.30 -22.56
N GLY A 83 -16.18 3.97 -23.37
CA GLY A 83 -16.04 5.40 -23.65
C GLY A 83 -16.31 6.25 -22.40
N TRP A 84 -17.30 5.91 -21.60
CA TRP A 84 -17.60 6.60 -20.34
C TRP A 84 -16.45 6.44 -19.32
N THR A 85 -15.83 5.27 -19.25
CA THR A 85 -14.69 5.05 -18.36
C THR A 85 -13.44 5.89 -18.73
N ILE A 86 -13.39 6.45 -19.92
CA ILE A 86 -12.34 7.37 -20.38
C ILE A 86 -12.75 8.82 -20.14
N ILE A 87 -13.99 9.21 -20.51
CA ILE A 87 -14.43 10.61 -20.47
C ILE A 87 -14.59 11.10 -19.02
N VAL A 88 -15.17 10.28 -18.14
CA VAL A 88 -15.39 10.71 -16.73
C VAL A 88 -14.07 11.05 -16.04
N PRO A 89 -13.02 10.20 -16.07
CA PRO A 89 -11.71 10.56 -15.54
C PRO A 89 -11.06 11.75 -16.25
N ALA A 90 -11.26 11.91 -17.58
CA ALA A 90 -10.72 13.06 -18.30
C ALA A 90 -11.29 14.38 -17.74
N VAL A 91 -12.61 14.44 -17.53
CA VAL A 91 -13.27 15.60 -16.93
C VAL A 91 -12.75 15.84 -15.51
N GLY A 92 -12.69 14.78 -14.68
CA GLY A 92 -12.19 14.89 -13.31
C GLY A 92 -10.74 15.37 -13.27
N PHE A 93 -9.88 14.79 -14.08
CA PHE A 93 -8.48 15.17 -14.17
C PHE A 93 -8.31 16.63 -14.59
N THR A 94 -9.09 17.09 -15.59
CA THR A 94 -9.08 18.49 -16.02
C THR A 94 -9.48 19.43 -14.89
N VAL A 95 -10.56 19.11 -14.15
CA VAL A 95 -10.99 19.91 -13.00
C VAL A 95 -9.90 20.01 -11.93
N PHE A 96 -9.32 18.87 -11.52
CA PHE A 96 -8.28 18.87 -10.48
C PHE A 96 -6.95 19.48 -10.96
N THR A 97 -6.65 19.40 -12.25
CA THR A 97 -5.50 20.12 -12.84
C THR A 97 -5.73 21.63 -12.82
N ILE A 98 -6.93 22.11 -13.13
CA ILE A 98 -7.28 23.54 -13.01
C ILE A 98 -7.14 23.97 -11.54
N LEU A 99 -7.67 23.20 -10.59
CA LEU A 99 -7.52 23.48 -9.15
C LEU A 99 -6.04 23.53 -8.74
N PHE A 100 -5.22 22.61 -9.24
CA PHE A 100 -3.78 22.63 -9.00
C PHE A 100 -3.15 23.96 -9.46
N PHE A 101 -3.50 24.46 -10.66
CA PHE A 101 -2.99 25.74 -11.14
C PHE A 101 -3.53 26.94 -10.36
N VAL A 102 -4.77 26.88 -9.87
CA VAL A 102 -5.35 27.94 -9.01
C VAL A 102 -4.60 28.03 -7.68
N PHE A 103 -4.27 26.89 -7.08
CA PHE A 103 -3.61 26.83 -5.78
C PHE A 103 -2.07 26.69 -5.88
N LYS A 104 -1.50 26.80 -7.08
CA LYS A 104 -0.08 26.50 -7.31
C LYS A 104 0.85 27.33 -6.43
N GLU A 105 0.54 28.62 -6.22
CA GLU A 105 1.40 29.51 -5.42
C GLU A 105 1.44 29.05 -3.95
N ALA A 106 0.31 28.72 -3.37
CA ALA A 106 0.25 28.18 -2.02
C ALA A 106 0.97 26.83 -1.90
N ILE A 107 0.87 25.97 -2.95
CA ILE A 107 1.58 24.69 -2.97
C ILE A 107 3.11 24.94 -3.08
N ILE A 108 3.55 25.84 -3.96
CA ILE A 108 4.96 26.19 -4.13
C ILE A 108 5.51 26.76 -2.81
N GLU A 109 4.80 27.70 -2.19
CA GLU A 109 5.20 28.32 -0.92
C GLU A 109 5.41 27.28 0.18
N MET A 110 4.52 26.27 0.26
CA MET A 110 4.63 25.19 1.23
C MET A 110 5.95 24.38 1.13
N PHE A 111 6.51 24.24 -0.09
CA PHE A 111 7.70 23.41 -0.33
C PHE A 111 8.97 24.21 -0.62
N SER A 112 8.88 25.51 -0.92
CA SER A 112 10.01 26.32 -1.41
C SER A 112 11.17 26.39 -0.43
N ASP A 113 10.89 26.52 0.87
CA ASP A 113 11.92 26.74 1.90
C ASP A 113 12.81 25.50 2.14
N LYS A 114 12.24 24.30 2.07
CA LYS A 114 12.94 23.05 2.45
C LYS A 114 13.13 22.08 1.30
N SER A 115 12.43 22.25 0.19
CA SER A 115 12.35 21.28 -0.90
C SER A 115 12.31 21.95 -2.28
N SER A 116 13.19 22.93 -2.51
CA SER A 116 13.27 23.69 -3.78
C SER A 116 13.43 22.78 -5.00
N LEU A 117 14.15 21.67 -4.87
CA LEU A 117 14.31 20.69 -5.94
C LEU A 117 12.96 20.06 -6.35
N PHE A 118 12.06 19.77 -5.41
CA PHE A 118 10.70 19.29 -5.75
C PHE A 118 9.89 20.36 -6.48
N VAL A 119 10.02 21.63 -6.07
CA VAL A 119 9.34 22.75 -6.73
C VAL A 119 9.74 22.87 -8.20
N ASN A 120 11.00 22.64 -8.55
CA ASN A 120 11.48 22.68 -9.93
C ASN A 120 10.79 21.64 -10.83
N TYR A 121 10.43 20.48 -10.27
CA TYR A 121 9.80 19.38 -11.00
C TYR A 121 8.30 19.24 -10.77
N ILE A 122 7.67 20.14 -10.00
CA ILE A 122 6.27 20.02 -9.57
C ILE A 122 5.29 19.88 -10.75
N TYR A 123 5.59 20.50 -11.89
CA TYR A 123 4.76 20.41 -13.10
C TYR A 123 4.79 19.04 -13.76
N LEU A 124 5.85 18.24 -13.55
CA LEU A 124 5.93 16.88 -14.06
C LEU A 124 5.01 15.90 -13.29
N VAL A 125 4.51 16.31 -12.12
CA VAL A 125 3.48 15.57 -11.40
C VAL A 125 2.20 15.43 -12.25
N ILE A 126 1.85 16.45 -13.04
CA ILE A 126 0.63 16.44 -13.85
C ILE A 126 0.66 15.34 -14.92
N PRO A 127 1.63 15.26 -15.86
CA PRO A 127 1.67 14.19 -16.85
C PRO A 127 1.87 12.81 -16.19
N MET A 128 2.65 12.72 -15.12
CA MET A 128 2.83 11.48 -14.39
C MET A 128 1.50 10.97 -13.81
N ALA A 129 0.72 11.84 -13.16
CA ALA A 129 -0.60 11.53 -12.61
C ALA A 129 -1.60 11.15 -13.72
N PHE A 130 -1.57 11.84 -14.86
CA PHE A 130 -2.40 11.53 -16.01
C PHE A 130 -2.19 10.09 -16.49
N PHE A 131 -0.95 9.71 -16.73
CA PHE A 131 -0.63 8.34 -17.17
C PHE A 131 -0.94 7.30 -16.08
N MET A 132 -0.66 7.58 -14.82
CA MET A 132 -1.03 6.70 -13.70
C MET A 132 -2.54 6.48 -13.63
N MET A 133 -3.33 7.53 -13.79
CA MET A 133 -4.79 7.45 -13.79
C MET A 133 -5.29 6.57 -14.93
N TYR A 134 -4.87 6.83 -16.17
CA TYR A 134 -5.33 6.05 -17.31
C TYR A 134 -4.82 4.61 -17.31
N MET A 135 -3.60 4.38 -16.82
CA MET A 135 -3.11 3.01 -16.60
C MET A 135 -4.09 2.22 -15.70
N THR A 136 -4.56 2.83 -14.60
CA THR A 136 -5.51 2.19 -13.67
C THR A 136 -6.91 2.03 -14.28
N VAL A 137 -7.36 2.98 -15.08
CA VAL A 137 -8.63 2.90 -15.83
C VAL A 137 -8.60 1.74 -16.81
N PHE A 138 -7.54 1.60 -17.61
CA PHE A 138 -7.41 0.51 -18.58
C PHE A 138 -7.21 -0.85 -17.90
N GLU A 139 -6.49 -0.90 -16.78
CA GLU A 139 -6.44 -2.10 -15.95
C GLU A 139 -7.83 -2.50 -15.46
N THR A 140 -8.64 -1.55 -15.00
CA THR A 140 -10.01 -1.80 -14.55
C THR A 140 -10.89 -2.32 -15.69
N ASN A 141 -10.78 -1.75 -16.89
CA ASN A 141 -11.49 -2.21 -18.06
C ASN A 141 -11.11 -3.65 -18.45
N ALA A 142 -9.83 -4.01 -18.33
CA ALA A 142 -9.40 -5.39 -18.54
C ALA A 142 -9.91 -6.33 -17.43
N ASN A 143 -9.96 -5.88 -16.19
CA ASN A 143 -10.48 -6.64 -15.04
C ASN A 143 -11.98 -6.94 -15.22
N ILE A 144 -12.76 -5.98 -15.73
CA ILE A 144 -14.18 -6.16 -16.13
C ILE A 144 -14.32 -7.31 -17.14
N LEU A 145 -13.39 -7.44 -18.08
CA LEU A 145 -13.35 -8.51 -19.07
C LEU A 145 -12.72 -9.81 -18.54
N MET A 146 -12.49 -9.93 -17.24
CA MET A 146 -11.83 -11.06 -16.57
C MET A 146 -10.39 -11.31 -17.08
N ARG A 147 -9.69 -10.26 -17.50
CA ARG A 147 -8.30 -10.29 -18.00
C ARG A 147 -7.37 -9.55 -17.03
N ILE A 148 -7.04 -10.20 -15.91
CA ILE A 148 -6.34 -9.57 -14.77
C ILE A 148 -4.81 -9.64 -14.90
N VAL A 149 -4.27 -10.71 -15.49
CA VAL A 149 -2.84 -11.06 -15.37
C VAL A 149 -1.93 -10.06 -16.07
N ILE A 150 -2.21 -9.75 -17.35
CA ILE A 150 -1.32 -8.90 -18.17
C ILE A 150 -1.29 -7.44 -17.66
N PRO A 151 -2.44 -6.77 -17.41
CA PRO A 151 -2.41 -5.42 -16.86
C PRO A 151 -1.71 -5.35 -15.50
N LYS A 152 -1.92 -6.35 -14.66
CA LYS A 152 -1.24 -6.44 -13.37
C LYS A 152 0.26 -6.66 -13.51
N MET A 153 0.70 -7.47 -14.48
CA MET A 153 2.13 -7.63 -14.81
C MET A 153 2.75 -6.31 -15.27
N ILE A 154 2.07 -5.55 -16.13
CA ILE A 154 2.53 -4.23 -16.59
C ILE A 154 2.70 -3.30 -15.40
N ARG A 155 1.71 -3.23 -14.48
CA ARG A 155 1.75 -2.36 -13.31
C ARG A 155 2.81 -2.79 -12.29
N GLU A 156 2.84 -4.05 -11.90
CA GLU A 156 3.67 -4.52 -10.78
C GLU A 156 5.12 -4.81 -11.20
N VAL A 157 5.33 -5.27 -12.42
CA VAL A 157 6.67 -5.63 -12.91
C VAL A 157 7.16 -4.61 -13.93
N GLY A 158 6.35 -4.29 -14.93
CA GLY A 158 6.73 -3.42 -16.05
C GLY A 158 7.24 -2.05 -15.59
N ILE A 159 6.46 -1.35 -14.76
CA ILE A 159 6.86 -0.02 -14.24
C ILE A 159 8.19 -0.12 -13.48
N ARG A 160 8.36 -1.13 -12.63
CA ARG A 160 9.59 -1.28 -11.83
C ARG A 160 10.80 -1.61 -12.69
N VAL A 161 10.63 -2.36 -13.76
CA VAL A 161 11.69 -2.62 -14.75
C VAL A 161 12.05 -1.37 -15.53
N PHE A 162 11.04 -0.58 -15.96
CA PHE A 162 11.29 0.67 -16.67
C PHE A 162 11.97 1.71 -15.76
N THR A 163 11.52 1.86 -14.52
CA THR A 163 12.16 2.77 -13.57
C THR A 163 13.56 2.30 -13.19
N LEU A 164 13.80 1.01 -13.06
CA LEU A 164 15.15 0.46 -12.85
C LEU A 164 16.06 0.78 -14.05
N ALA A 165 15.57 0.61 -15.27
CA ALA A 165 16.33 0.93 -16.48
C ALA A 165 16.67 2.44 -16.54
N ASP A 166 15.72 3.30 -16.16
CA ASP A 166 15.90 4.75 -16.09
C ASP A 166 17.00 5.12 -15.07
N TYR A 167 16.96 4.54 -13.87
CA TYR A 167 18.03 4.73 -12.88
C TYR A 167 19.38 4.22 -13.38
N ILE A 168 19.44 3.10 -14.08
CA ILE A 168 20.70 2.60 -14.67
C ILE A 168 21.25 3.57 -15.71
N LEU A 169 20.39 4.17 -16.55
CA LEU A 169 20.82 5.21 -17.52
C LEU A 169 21.38 6.44 -16.82
N TYR A 170 20.74 6.86 -15.72
CA TYR A 170 21.23 7.96 -14.90
C TYR A 170 22.59 7.66 -14.24
N ILE A 171 22.71 6.51 -13.61
CA ILE A 171 23.93 6.05 -12.93
C ILE A 171 25.11 5.93 -13.90
N THR A 172 24.85 5.49 -15.14
CA THR A 172 25.89 5.37 -16.16
C THR A 172 26.26 6.71 -16.81
N GLY A 173 25.68 7.82 -16.35
CA GLY A 173 25.94 9.16 -16.86
C GLY A 173 25.40 9.43 -18.29
N LYS A 174 24.53 8.55 -18.80
CA LYS A 174 23.91 8.71 -20.13
C LYS A 174 22.80 9.76 -20.13
N ILE A 175 22.19 9.97 -18.99
CA ILE A 175 21.14 10.97 -18.78
C ILE A 175 21.45 11.79 -17.51
N ASN A 176 20.96 13.02 -17.46
CA ASN A 176 21.02 13.89 -16.28
C ASN A 176 19.79 13.71 -15.37
N LEU A 177 19.75 14.42 -14.23
CA LEU A 177 18.65 14.36 -13.28
C LEU A 177 17.30 14.77 -13.92
N ASP A 178 17.28 15.82 -14.75
CA ASP A 178 16.06 16.25 -15.44
C ASP A 178 15.49 15.13 -16.31
N SER A 179 16.36 14.48 -17.09
CA SER A 179 15.96 13.36 -17.95
C SER A 179 15.47 12.15 -17.15
N MET A 180 16.09 11.87 -15.99
CA MET A 180 15.67 10.81 -15.09
C MET A 180 14.26 11.09 -14.53
N VAL A 181 13.99 12.31 -14.08
CA VAL A 181 12.65 12.66 -13.57
C VAL A 181 11.59 12.59 -14.68
N ILE A 182 11.94 13.00 -15.91
CA ILE A 182 11.08 12.80 -17.09
C ILE A 182 10.91 11.30 -17.38
N GLY A 183 11.97 10.50 -17.24
CA GLY A 183 11.96 9.04 -17.42
C GLY A 183 10.93 8.35 -16.53
N LEU A 184 10.72 8.82 -15.30
CA LEU A 184 9.65 8.32 -14.43
C LEU A 184 8.27 8.55 -15.07
N CYS A 185 8.02 9.69 -15.68
CA CYS A 185 6.77 9.96 -16.41
C CYS A 185 6.63 9.03 -17.63
N VAL A 186 7.73 8.83 -18.36
CA VAL A 186 7.79 7.96 -19.54
C VAL A 186 7.50 6.50 -19.16
N ALA A 187 7.95 6.02 -18.00
CA ALA A 187 7.64 4.68 -17.52
C ALA A 187 6.12 4.46 -17.39
N TYR A 188 5.39 5.43 -16.83
CA TYR A 188 3.92 5.37 -16.75
C TYR A 188 3.24 5.56 -18.11
N LEU A 189 3.78 6.39 -18.99
CA LEU A 189 3.31 6.49 -20.38
C LEU A 189 3.40 5.13 -21.08
N ILE A 190 4.55 4.48 -21.04
CA ILE A 190 4.76 3.16 -21.65
C ILE A 190 3.78 2.14 -21.07
N ALA A 191 3.64 2.09 -19.74
CA ALA A 191 2.70 1.19 -19.08
C ALA A 191 1.24 1.45 -19.52
N THR A 192 0.85 2.71 -19.68
CA THR A 192 -0.48 3.09 -20.17
C THR A 192 -0.69 2.66 -21.61
N VAL A 193 0.27 2.92 -22.50
CA VAL A 193 0.23 2.54 -23.91
C VAL A 193 0.14 1.01 -24.05
N LEU A 194 0.94 0.25 -23.30
CA LEU A 194 0.88 -1.21 -23.30
C LEU A 194 -0.50 -1.74 -22.86
N ASN A 195 -1.14 -1.11 -21.87
CA ASN A 195 -2.49 -1.47 -21.45
C ASN A 195 -3.54 -1.15 -22.55
N ILE A 196 -3.42 -0.01 -23.25
CA ILE A 196 -4.28 0.35 -24.38
C ILE A 196 -4.13 -0.68 -25.49
N ILE A 197 -2.90 -0.97 -25.92
CA ILE A 197 -2.63 -1.96 -26.97
C ILE A 197 -3.23 -3.31 -26.57
N TYR A 198 -3.02 -3.75 -25.35
CA TYR A 198 -3.59 -5.02 -24.86
C TYR A 198 -5.13 -5.02 -24.94
N LEU A 199 -5.79 -3.94 -24.52
CA LEU A 199 -7.25 -3.83 -24.59
C LEU A 199 -7.76 -3.85 -26.03
N LEU A 200 -7.12 -3.13 -26.95
CA LEU A 200 -7.46 -3.11 -28.37
C LEU A 200 -7.31 -4.49 -29.01
N CYS A 201 -6.27 -5.25 -28.64
CA CYS A 201 -6.07 -6.63 -29.10
C CYS A 201 -7.16 -7.60 -28.62
N LEU A 202 -7.90 -7.29 -27.55
CA LEU A 202 -9.03 -8.11 -27.12
C LEU A 202 -10.27 -8.01 -28.03
N SER A 203 -10.29 -7.07 -29.00
CA SER A 203 -11.29 -6.85 -30.05
C SER A 203 -12.77 -6.76 -29.61
N LYS A 204 -13.05 -6.63 -28.32
CA LYS A 204 -14.39 -6.61 -27.72
C LYS A 204 -14.84 -5.23 -27.23
N ILE A 205 -14.00 -4.20 -27.41
CA ILE A 205 -14.22 -2.89 -26.81
C ILE A 205 -14.66 -1.89 -27.86
N SER A 206 -15.73 -1.16 -27.58
CA SER A 206 -16.14 0.02 -28.33
C SER A 206 -16.06 1.25 -27.42
N PHE A 207 -15.39 2.28 -27.92
CA PHE A 207 -15.34 3.59 -27.25
C PHE A 207 -16.43 4.55 -27.76
N LYS A 208 -17.23 4.12 -28.73
CA LYS A 208 -18.32 4.94 -29.28
C LYS A 208 -19.49 4.90 -28.30
N ILE A 209 -19.72 6.01 -27.63
CA ILE A 209 -20.79 6.18 -26.65
C ILE A 209 -22.16 6.23 -27.37
N GLU A 210 -23.14 5.54 -26.77
CA GLU A 210 -24.55 5.61 -27.16
C GLU A 210 -25.33 6.38 -26.07
N PRO A 211 -25.46 7.71 -26.16
CA PRO A 211 -26.04 8.52 -25.07
C PRO A 211 -27.53 8.18 -24.85
N GLY A 212 -28.24 7.70 -25.86
CA GLY A 212 -29.67 7.36 -25.80
C GLY A 212 -29.97 6.08 -25.00
N TYR A 213 -28.97 5.23 -24.76
CA TYR A 213 -29.16 3.98 -24.02
C TYR A 213 -29.39 4.20 -22.54
N ILE A 214 -28.80 5.26 -21.97
CA ILE A 214 -28.80 5.50 -20.53
C ILE A 214 -30.11 6.15 -20.11
N SER A 215 -30.94 5.44 -19.32
CA SER A 215 -32.12 6.00 -18.70
C SER A 215 -31.77 7.14 -17.74
N LYS A 216 -32.68 8.12 -17.54
CA LYS A 216 -32.49 9.23 -16.61
C LYS A 216 -32.18 8.75 -15.17
N TRP A 217 -32.85 7.66 -14.75
CA TRP A 217 -32.62 7.03 -13.45
C TRP A 217 -31.18 6.49 -13.33
N LEU A 218 -30.75 5.67 -14.30
CA LEU A 218 -29.42 5.05 -14.28
C LEU A 218 -28.31 6.12 -14.33
N ARG A 219 -28.51 7.19 -15.10
CA ARG A 219 -27.57 8.32 -15.16
C ARG A 219 -27.45 9.02 -13.80
N ASN A 220 -28.58 9.32 -13.15
CA ASN A 220 -28.57 9.99 -11.86
C ASN A 220 -27.97 9.10 -10.78
N ASP A 221 -28.32 7.82 -10.72
CA ASP A 221 -27.75 6.86 -9.77
C ASP A 221 -26.22 6.74 -9.97
N PHE A 222 -25.76 6.62 -11.22
CA PHE A 222 -24.35 6.60 -11.56
C PHE A 222 -23.62 7.87 -11.12
N LEU A 223 -24.17 9.06 -11.36
CA LEU A 223 -23.56 10.33 -11.00
C LEU A 223 -23.44 10.48 -9.46
N TRP A 224 -24.53 10.21 -8.73
CA TRP A 224 -24.51 10.28 -7.26
C TRP A 224 -23.55 9.27 -6.65
N TYR A 225 -23.56 8.04 -7.16
CA TYR A 225 -22.64 7.01 -6.68
C TYR A 225 -21.18 7.36 -6.98
N THR A 226 -20.90 7.85 -8.18
CA THR A 226 -19.56 8.28 -8.59
C THR A 226 -19.09 9.47 -7.76
N LEU A 227 -19.95 10.45 -7.48
CA LEU A 227 -19.63 11.58 -6.62
C LEU A 227 -19.31 11.12 -5.18
N PHE A 228 -20.12 10.22 -4.63
CA PHE A 228 -19.85 9.63 -3.31
C PHE A 228 -18.51 8.91 -3.27
N LEU A 229 -18.22 8.08 -4.29
CA LEU A 229 -16.94 7.40 -4.40
C LEU A 229 -15.76 8.36 -4.60
N THR A 230 -15.99 9.49 -5.26
CA THR A 230 -14.94 10.52 -5.41
C THR A 230 -14.54 11.06 -4.05
N VAL A 231 -15.51 11.43 -3.21
CA VAL A 231 -15.22 11.92 -1.85
C VAL A 231 -14.50 10.83 -1.04
N ALA A 232 -14.94 9.58 -1.14
CA ALA A 232 -14.27 8.47 -0.47
C ALA A 232 -12.85 8.22 -0.99
N ALA A 233 -12.62 8.37 -2.30
CA ALA A 233 -11.31 8.24 -2.92
C ALA A 233 -10.36 9.38 -2.56
N VAL A 234 -10.86 10.62 -2.50
CA VAL A 234 -10.08 11.79 -2.02
C VAL A 234 -9.50 11.48 -0.66
N VAL A 235 -10.36 11.12 0.28
CA VAL A 235 -9.95 10.85 1.67
C VAL A 235 -9.02 9.64 1.73
N GLY A 236 -9.33 8.55 1.02
CA GLY A 236 -8.55 7.31 1.04
C GLY A 236 -7.17 7.40 0.39
N ASN A 237 -7.02 8.20 -0.68
CA ASN A 237 -5.75 8.35 -1.39
C ASN A 237 -4.80 9.36 -0.75
N ILE A 238 -5.31 10.32 0.01
CA ILE A 238 -4.48 11.30 0.73
C ILE A 238 -3.65 10.61 1.83
N ILE A 239 -4.25 9.70 2.59
CA ILE A 239 -3.66 9.11 3.81
C ILE A 239 -2.28 8.49 3.57
N PRO A 240 -2.04 7.63 2.56
CA PRO A 240 -0.73 7.00 2.36
C PRO A 240 0.41 7.98 2.07
N SER A 241 0.07 9.14 1.51
CA SER A 241 1.03 10.15 1.04
C SER A 241 1.22 11.31 2.04
N LEU A 242 0.33 11.45 3.04
CA LEU A 242 0.36 12.58 3.99
C LEU A 242 1.71 12.73 4.67
N ASN A 243 2.24 11.66 5.21
CA ASN A 243 3.50 11.71 5.94
C ASN A 243 4.64 12.22 5.06
N SER A 244 4.73 11.71 3.81
CA SER A 244 5.76 12.17 2.86
C SER A 244 5.62 13.65 2.55
N PHE A 245 4.40 14.17 2.35
CA PHE A 245 4.17 15.59 2.10
C PHE A 245 4.56 16.47 3.28
N PHE A 246 4.14 16.10 4.49
CA PHE A 246 4.48 16.87 5.68
C PHE A 246 5.98 16.84 5.98
N ILE A 247 6.65 15.70 5.83
CA ILE A 247 8.11 15.60 5.99
C ILE A 247 8.81 16.43 4.92
N THR A 248 8.39 16.35 3.66
CA THR A 248 8.99 17.12 2.57
C THR A 248 8.84 18.62 2.79
N ALA A 249 7.67 19.08 3.22
CA ALA A 249 7.40 20.49 3.46
C ALA A 249 8.16 21.03 4.69
N GLN A 250 8.26 20.26 5.78
CA GLN A 250 8.79 20.74 7.05
C GLN A 250 10.26 20.41 7.26
N LEU A 251 10.75 19.27 6.75
CA LEU A 251 12.09 18.76 7.01
C LEU A 251 12.96 18.63 5.75
N GLY A 252 12.36 18.67 4.56
CA GLY A 252 13.06 18.62 3.29
C GLY A 252 13.19 17.22 2.67
N LEU A 253 13.68 17.18 1.44
CA LEU A 253 13.76 15.96 0.61
C LEU A 253 14.73 14.92 1.17
N THR A 254 15.85 15.34 1.74
CA THR A 254 16.84 14.42 2.34
C THR A 254 16.19 13.53 3.41
N ILE A 255 15.44 14.14 4.33
CA ILE A 255 14.73 13.39 5.39
C ILE A 255 13.59 12.56 4.80
N THR A 256 12.93 13.07 3.75
CA THR A 256 11.92 12.31 3.00
C THR A 256 12.52 11.05 2.37
N GLY A 257 13.75 11.11 1.88
CA GLY A 257 14.48 9.95 1.35
C GLY A 257 14.73 8.88 2.41
N ILE A 258 15.19 9.27 3.60
CA ILE A 258 15.38 8.34 4.73
C ILE A 258 14.03 7.71 5.13
N TYR A 259 13.00 8.53 5.29
CA TYR A 259 11.65 8.07 5.60
C TYR A 259 11.10 7.11 4.54
N ALA A 260 11.38 7.36 3.25
CA ALA A 260 10.95 6.50 2.15
C ALA A 260 11.50 5.08 2.30
N ILE A 261 12.81 4.92 2.55
CA ILE A 261 13.45 3.61 2.75
C ILE A 261 12.81 2.87 3.93
N ALA A 262 12.64 3.54 5.08
CA ALA A 262 11.98 2.96 6.25
C ALA A 262 10.51 2.57 5.96
N SER A 263 9.79 3.39 5.20
CA SER A 263 8.43 3.09 4.76
C SER A 263 8.35 1.88 3.83
N TYR A 264 9.30 1.70 2.92
CA TYR A 264 9.35 0.50 2.06
C TYR A 264 9.52 -0.77 2.89
N MET A 265 10.39 -0.74 3.91
CA MET A 265 10.55 -1.86 4.86
C MET A 265 9.24 -2.13 5.62
N ALA A 266 8.59 -1.09 6.15
CA ALA A 266 7.34 -1.21 6.90
C ALA A 266 6.19 -1.77 6.03
N ASN A 267 6.16 -1.47 4.74
CA ASN A 267 5.14 -2.00 3.82
C ASN A 267 5.25 -3.53 3.61
N LEU A 268 6.42 -4.14 3.86
CA LEU A 268 6.57 -5.60 3.81
C LEU A 268 5.77 -6.29 4.91
N VAL A 269 5.59 -5.65 6.06
CA VAL A 269 4.78 -6.16 7.19
C VAL A 269 3.31 -6.37 6.79
N GLU A 270 2.80 -5.58 5.86
CA GLU A 270 1.41 -5.64 5.38
C GLU A 270 1.20 -6.62 4.22
N MET A 271 2.27 -7.20 3.65
CA MET A 271 2.15 -8.08 2.48
C MET A 271 1.28 -9.33 2.71
N PRO A 272 1.37 -10.04 3.84
CA PRO A 272 0.51 -11.19 4.11
C PRO A 272 -0.98 -10.83 4.05
N TYR A 273 -1.35 -9.65 4.54
CA TYR A 273 -2.72 -9.15 4.52
C TYR A 273 -3.27 -9.05 3.09
N ARG A 274 -2.50 -8.55 2.13
CA ARG A 274 -2.96 -8.38 0.75
C ARG A 274 -3.39 -9.71 0.10
N SER A 275 -2.68 -10.79 0.42
CA SER A 275 -2.96 -12.12 -0.11
C SER A 275 -4.21 -12.74 0.53
N VAL A 276 -4.31 -12.71 1.85
CA VAL A 276 -5.41 -13.34 2.61
C VAL A 276 -6.72 -12.56 2.43
N SER A 277 -6.65 -11.21 2.42
CA SER A 277 -7.85 -10.38 2.25
C SER A 277 -8.51 -10.58 0.89
N ALA A 278 -7.74 -10.85 -0.17
CA ALA A 278 -8.28 -11.12 -1.50
C ALA A 278 -9.18 -12.37 -1.54
N ILE A 279 -8.87 -13.37 -0.71
CA ILE A 279 -9.63 -14.61 -0.59
C ILE A 279 -10.79 -14.45 0.40
N SER A 280 -10.56 -13.77 1.51
CA SER A 280 -11.52 -13.69 2.63
C SER A 280 -12.68 -12.73 2.35
N ARG A 281 -12.46 -11.63 1.64
CA ARG A 281 -13.50 -10.62 1.36
C ARG A 281 -14.74 -11.20 0.65
N PRO A 282 -14.64 -12.00 -0.42
CA PRO A 282 -15.80 -12.60 -1.06
C PRO A 282 -16.57 -13.54 -0.13
N ILE A 283 -15.87 -14.29 0.75
CA ILE A 283 -16.48 -15.22 1.67
C ILE A 283 -17.26 -14.47 2.75
N ILE A 284 -16.71 -13.38 3.27
CA ILE A 284 -17.40 -12.50 4.23
C ILE A 284 -18.62 -11.84 3.56
N SER A 285 -18.46 -11.36 2.33
CA SER A 285 -19.57 -10.76 1.56
C SER A 285 -20.73 -11.75 1.42
N GLN A 286 -20.45 -13.01 1.10
CA GLN A 286 -21.46 -14.05 0.98
C GLN A 286 -22.14 -14.33 2.32
N ALA A 287 -21.37 -14.49 3.40
CA ALA A 287 -21.93 -14.72 4.75
C ALA A 287 -22.84 -13.56 5.20
N MET A 288 -22.42 -12.31 4.92
CA MET A 288 -23.23 -11.12 5.22
C MET A 288 -24.52 -11.08 4.40
N LYS A 289 -24.48 -11.47 3.11
CA LYS A 289 -25.66 -11.58 2.26
C LYS A 289 -26.64 -12.63 2.77
N ASP A 290 -26.12 -13.74 3.25
CA ASP A 290 -26.91 -14.87 3.79
C ASP A 290 -27.42 -14.58 5.22
N ASN A 291 -27.13 -13.39 5.79
CA ASN A 291 -27.40 -13.00 7.18
C ASN A 291 -26.77 -13.93 8.23
N ASP A 292 -25.74 -14.68 7.85
CA ASP A 292 -24.98 -15.56 8.74
C ASP A 292 -23.86 -14.76 9.47
N ASN A 293 -24.28 -13.99 10.46
CA ASN A 293 -23.37 -13.16 11.25
C ASN A 293 -22.37 -14.00 12.06
N GLN A 294 -22.72 -15.24 12.44
CA GLN A 294 -21.81 -16.13 13.19
C GLN A 294 -20.65 -16.56 12.29
N ARG A 295 -20.95 -17.00 11.08
CA ARG A 295 -19.93 -17.36 10.08
C ARG A 295 -19.07 -16.16 9.70
N ALA A 296 -19.66 -14.99 9.47
CA ALA A 296 -18.93 -13.77 9.18
C ALA A 296 -17.96 -13.41 10.34
N ALA A 297 -18.43 -13.47 11.60
CA ALA A 297 -17.62 -13.21 12.78
C ALA A 297 -16.46 -14.21 12.94
N ALA A 298 -16.72 -15.51 12.72
CA ALA A 298 -15.69 -16.54 12.79
C ALA A 298 -14.57 -16.31 11.76
N ILE A 299 -14.94 -16.00 10.51
CA ILE A 299 -13.97 -15.69 9.45
C ILE A 299 -13.18 -14.44 9.79
N CYS A 300 -13.84 -13.36 10.22
CA CYS A 300 -13.16 -12.12 10.59
C CYS A 300 -12.15 -12.32 11.71
N LYS A 301 -12.49 -13.04 12.77
CA LYS A 301 -11.57 -13.39 13.89
C LYS A 301 -10.39 -14.23 13.41
N SER A 302 -10.64 -15.24 12.58
CA SER A 302 -9.58 -16.07 12.03
C SER A 302 -8.63 -15.26 11.17
N VAL A 303 -9.15 -14.43 10.26
CA VAL A 303 -8.34 -13.57 9.38
C VAL A 303 -7.54 -12.54 10.19
N SER A 304 -8.16 -11.84 11.14
CA SER A 304 -7.49 -10.86 12.01
C SER A 304 -6.30 -11.50 12.74
N LEU A 305 -6.54 -12.64 13.39
CA LEU A 305 -5.53 -13.38 14.15
C LEU A 305 -4.36 -13.82 13.25
N HIS A 306 -4.65 -14.46 12.10
CA HIS A 306 -3.58 -14.93 11.21
C HIS A 306 -2.79 -13.78 10.60
N GLN A 307 -3.44 -12.63 10.31
CA GLN A 307 -2.75 -11.44 9.83
C GLN A 307 -1.83 -10.84 10.89
N LEU A 308 -2.28 -10.79 12.14
CA LEU A 308 -1.45 -10.32 13.25
C LEU A 308 -0.22 -11.23 13.43
N ILE A 309 -0.42 -12.56 13.41
CA ILE A 309 0.68 -13.53 13.55
C ILE A 309 1.67 -13.37 12.38
N ALA A 310 1.19 -13.45 11.14
CA ALA A 310 2.07 -13.39 9.96
C ALA A 310 2.79 -12.04 9.85
N GLY A 311 2.07 -10.93 10.09
CA GLY A 311 2.67 -9.60 10.11
C GLY A 311 3.70 -9.43 11.23
N ALA A 312 3.43 -9.99 12.43
CA ALA A 312 4.37 -9.97 13.55
C ALA A 312 5.67 -10.70 13.21
N PHE A 313 5.60 -11.88 12.58
CA PHE A 313 6.81 -12.59 12.13
C PHE A 313 7.61 -11.76 11.13
N VAL A 314 6.98 -11.17 10.12
CA VAL A 314 7.67 -10.30 9.16
C VAL A 314 8.30 -9.09 9.88
N PHE A 315 7.57 -8.44 10.78
CA PHE A 315 8.05 -7.31 11.56
C PHE A 315 9.30 -7.69 12.38
N PHE A 316 9.24 -8.81 13.12
CA PHE A 316 10.37 -9.24 13.96
C PHE A 316 11.56 -9.71 13.15
N ILE A 317 11.37 -10.40 12.02
CA ILE A 317 12.47 -10.78 11.12
C ILE A 317 13.24 -9.54 10.66
N ILE A 318 12.53 -8.46 10.31
CA ILE A 318 13.17 -7.21 9.90
C ILE A 318 13.78 -6.50 11.11
N TRP A 319 13.04 -6.36 12.22
CA TRP A 319 13.49 -5.62 13.40
C TRP A 319 14.74 -6.21 14.05
N ILE A 320 14.80 -7.53 14.18
CA ILE A 320 15.94 -8.25 14.78
C ILE A 320 17.22 -7.98 13.97
N ASN A 321 17.09 -7.87 12.66
CA ASN A 321 18.20 -7.74 11.72
C ASN A 321 18.39 -6.32 11.17
N ILE A 322 17.68 -5.33 11.70
CA ILE A 322 17.65 -3.98 11.10
C ILE A 322 19.01 -3.28 11.12
N ASP A 323 19.80 -3.46 12.16
CA ASP A 323 21.13 -2.87 12.25
C ASP A 323 22.09 -3.51 11.24
N LEU A 324 22.08 -4.85 11.16
CA LEU A 324 22.83 -5.57 10.14
C LEU A 324 22.37 -5.23 8.74
N PHE A 325 21.06 -5.06 8.55
CA PHE A 325 20.51 -4.64 7.27
C PHE A 325 21.06 -3.30 6.80
N PHE A 326 21.09 -2.28 7.70
CA PHE A 326 21.66 -0.98 7.37
C PHE A 326 23.20 -1.08 7.19
N GLU A 327 23.89 -1.94 7.91
CA GLU A 327 25.32 -2.17 7.72
C GLU A 327 25.65 -2.80 6.36
N LEU A 328 24.81 -3.73 5.90
CA LEU A 328 24.96 -4.40 4.59
C LEU A 328 24.45 -3.56 3.42
N LEU A 329 23.60 -2.59 3.70
CA LEU A 329 23.02 -1.73 2.68
C LEU A 329 24.09 -0.77 2.14
N PRO A 330 24.23 -0.59 0.82
CA PRO A 330 25.11 0.45 0.29
C PRO A 330 24.73 1.84 0.84
N ASN A 331 25.69 2.57 1.41
CA ASN A 331 25.45 3.85 2.11
C ASN A 331 24.39 3.74 3.23
N GLY A 332 24.25 2.58 3.85
CA GLY A 332 23.17 2.32 4.80
C GLY A 332 23.27 3.15 6.09
N ASP A 333 24.49 3.58 6.48
CA ASP A 333 24.73 4.53 7.55
C ASP A 333 23.91 5.82 7.41
N LYS A 334 23.76 6.31 6.17
CA LYS A 334 22.94 7.51 5.88
C LYS A 334 21.43 7.31 6.09
N TYR A 335 20.98 6.05 6.11
CA TYR A 335 19.58 5.68 6.28
C TYR A 335 19.27 5.10 7.67
N ALA A 336 20.30 4.90 8.52
CA ALA A 336 20.16 4.25 9.81
C ALA A 336 19.21 4.98 10.77
N ASP A 337 19.09 6.31 10.67
CA ASP A 337 18.11 7.09 11.42
C ASP A 337 16.66 6.65 11.16
N GLY A 338 16.41 5.99 10.03
CA GLY A 338 15.12 5.39 9.69
C GLY A 338 14.72 4.19 10.55
N LYS A 339 15.60 3.65 11.40
CA LYS A 339 15.34 2.48 12.25
C LYS A 339 14.07 2.64 13.09
N TRP A 340 13.96 3.73 13.85
CA TRP A 340 12.79 4.00 14.69
C TRP A 340 11.54 4.34 13.88
N VAL A 341 11.70 4.94 12.71
CA VAL A 341 10.60 5.13 11.76
C VAL A 341 10.04 3.80 11.30
N PHE A 342 10.92 2.84 10.92
CA PHE A 342 10.48 1.47 10.59
C PHE A 342 9.72 0.83 11.74
N PHE A 343 10.25 0.91 12.98
CA PHE A 343 9.61 0.30 14.15
C PHE A 343 8.17 0.80 14.33
N LEU A 344 8.00 2.12 14.37
CA LEU A 344 6.70 2.75 14.59
C LEU A 344 5.75 2.51 13.41
N LEU A 345 6.21 2.70 12.17
CA LEU A 345 5.38 2.41 10.99
C LEU A 345 5.04 0.93 10.88
N GLY A 346 5.97 0.03 11.20
CA GLY A 346 5.73 -1.40 11.23
C GLY A 346 4.62 -1.78 12.21
N LEU A 347 4.63 -1.20 13.42
CA LEU A 347 3.53 -1.36 14.39
C LEU A 347 2.21 -0.79 13.84
N ALA A 348 2.23 0.39 13.22
CA ALA A 348 1.03 0.97 12.59
C ALA A 348 0.48 0.04 11.50
N LYS A 349 1.36 -0.58 10.69
CA LYS A 349 0.99 -1.57 9.66
C LYS A 349 0.45 -2.87 10.25
N LEU A 350 0.96 -3.33 11.40
CA LEU A 350 0.41 -4.48 12.12
C LEU A 350 -1.02 -4.20 12.59
N VAL A 351 -1.26 -3.05 13.20
CA VAL A 351 -2.61 -2.62 13.60
C VAL A 351 -3.53 -2.57 12.39
N ASN A 352 -3.09 -1.92 11.31
CA ASN A 352 -3.86 -1.79 10.08
C ASN A 352 -4.17 -3.17 9.48
N SER A 353 -3.19 -4.03 9.27
CA SER A 353 -3.38 -5.34 8.63
C SER A 353 -4.29 -6.27 9.42
N SER A 354 -4.18 -6.26 10.74
CA SER A 354 -4.99 -7.08 11.63
C SER A 354 -6.46 -6.63 11.65
N LEU A 355 -6.72 -5.33 11.81
CA LEU A 355 -8.06 -4.81 12.03
C LEU A 355 -8.81 -4.39 10.75
N ASN A 356 -8.13 -4.28 9.63
CA ASN A 356 -8.72 -3.83 8.35
C ASN A 356 -9.81 -4.76 7.81
N ILE A 357 -9.86 -6.01 8.25
CA ILE A 357 -10.96 -6.93 7.90
C ILE A 357 -12.31 -6.43 8.42
N GLY A 358 -12.33 -5.65 9.50
CA GLY A 358 -13.52 -4.98 10.01
C GLY A 358 -14.11 -3.97 9.01
N VAL A 359 -13.26 -3.28 8.23
CA VAL A 359 -13.71 -2.39 7.16
C VAL A 359 -14.54 -3.16 6.13
N THR A 360 -14.18 -4.41 5.84
CA THR A 360 -14.93 -5.29 4.93
C THR A 360 -16.34 -5.56 5.46
N VAL A 361 -16.48 -5.84 6.76
CA VAL A 361 -17.81 -6.02 7.41
C VAL A 361 -18.66 -4.76 7.28
N LEU A 362 -18.07 -3.60 7.56
CA LEU A 362 -18.77 -2.32 7.43
C LEU A 362 -19.20 -2.06 5.99
N SER A 363 -18.32 -2.32 5.01
CA SER A 363 -18.58 -2.10 3.57
C SER A 363 -19.76 -2.93 3.03
N TYR A 364 -19.99 -4.13 3.58
CA TYR A 364 -21.09 -5.02 3.18
C TYR A 364 -22.33 -4.90 4.08
N SER A 365 -22.28 -4.03 5.12
CA SER A 365 -23.42 -3.73 5.97
C SER A 365 -24.26 -2.57 5.42
N ARG A 366 -25.48 -2.39 5.96
CA ARG A 366 -26.31 -1.20 5.67
C ARG A 366 -25.69 0.11 6.18
N TRP A 367 -24.63 0.05 6.97
CA TRP A 367 -23.93 1.17 7.56
C TRP A 367 -22.67 1.59 6.79
N TYR A 368 -22.49 1.11 5.56
CA TYR A 368 -21.29 1.34 4.73
C TYR A 368 -20.92 2.83 4.58
N TYR A 369 -21.91 3.72 4.57
CA TYR A 369 -21.69 5.17 4.44
C TYR A 369 -20.89 5.78 5.61
N LEU A 370 -20.93 5.16 6.80
CA LEU A 370 -20.15 5.59 7.96
C LEU A 370 -18.63 5.37 7.75
N GLN A 371 -18.24 4.49 6.82
CA GLN A 371 -16.85 4.34 6.45
C GLN A 371 -16.23 5.67 5.99
N LEU A 372 -16.98 6.49 5.25
CA LEU A 372 -16.52 7.81 4.83
C LEU A 372 -16.21 8.71 6.02
N ILE A 373 -17.09 8.73 7.03
CA ILE A 373 -16.89 9.54 8.24
C ILE A 373 -15.64 9.09 9.00
N PHE A 374 -15.46 7.79 9.19
CA PHE A 374 -14.27 7.27 9.88
C PHE A 374 -12.98 7.53 9.11
N THR A 375 -13.02 7.38 7.78
CA THR A 375 -11.85 7.71 6.96
C THR A 375 -11.54 9.21 7.02
N ALA A 376 -12.56 10.08 7.09
CA ALA A 376 -12.38 11.51 7.31
C ALA A 376 -11.75 11.80 8.69
N ILE A 377 -12.20 11.13 9.75
CA ILE A 377 -11.59 11.22 11.09
C ILE A 377 -10.13 10.81 11.04
N LEU A 378 -9.81 9.71 10.37
CA LEU A 378 -8.43 9.24 10.19
C LEU A 378 -7.58 10.30 9.48
N THR A 379 -8.10 10.89 8.40
CA THR A 379 -7.36 11.92 7.64
C THR A 379 -7.15 13.19 8.46
N VAL A 380 -8.19 13.70 9.11
CA VAL A 380 -8.09 14.89 9.93
C VAL A 380 -7.16 14.68 11.11
N SER A 381 -7.25 13.54 11.80
CA SER A 381 -6.34 13.21 12.90
C SER A 381 -4.89 13.11 12.41
N ALA A 382 -4.66 12.48 11.24
CA ALA A 382 -3.33 12.38 10.65
C ALA A 382 -2.76 13.76 10.28
N ILE A 383 -3.56 14.67 9.71
CA ILE A 383 -3.13 16.05 9.39
C ILE A 383 -2.74 16.80 10.67
N LEU A 384 -3.61 16.79 11.68
CA LEU A 384 -3.36 17.50 12.94
C LEU A 384 -2.13 16.95 13.66
N LEU A 385 -1.99 15.63 13.73
CA LEU A 385 -0.86 14.98 14.39
C LEU A 385 0.45 15.18 13.62
N ASN A 386 0.44 15.10 12.29
CA ASN A 386 1.65 15.41 11.51
C ASN A 386 2.09 16.86 11.72
N ASN A 387 1.16 17.80 11.69
CA ASN A 387 1.48 19.21 11.88
C ASN A 387 2.04 19.51 13.27
N SER A 388 1.61 18.78 14.30
CA SER A 388 2.07 18.99 15.68
C SER A 388 3.31 18.17 16.06
N LEU A 389 3.42 16.92 15.57
CA LEU A 389 4.50 16.02 16.01
C LEU A 389 5.76 16.10 15.15
N ILE A 390 5.66 16.41 13.85
CA ILE A 390 6.85 16.49 12.99
C ILE A 390 7.80 17.62 13.41
N PRO A 391 7.34 18.85 13.76
CA PRO A 391 8.26 19.89 14.21
C PRO A 391 9.04 19.53 15.48
N VAL A 392 8.47 18.68 16.35
CA VAL A 392 9.07 18.32 17.64
C VAL A 392 9.91 17.04 17.55
N LEU A 393 9.41 16.03 16.84
CA LEU A 393 10.00 14.68 16.80
C LEU A 393 10.64 14.35 15.43
N GLY A 394 10.64 15.28 14.47
CA GLY A 394 11.14 15.02 13.14
C GLY A 394 10.36 13.92 12.41
N MET A 395 11.02 13.10 11.60
CA MET A 395 10.39 12.02 10.83
C MET A 395 9.75 10.94 11.72
N THR A 396 10.20 10.73 12.94
CA THR A 396 9.55 9.81 13.89
C THR A 396 8.20 10.34 14.34
N GLY A 397 7.98 11.67 14.34
CA GLY A 397 6.68 12.29 14.56
C GLY A 397 5.64 11.87 13.54
N ALA A 398 6.01 11.75 12.26
CA ALA A 398 5.13 11.23 11.23
C ALA A 398 4.75 9.76 11.45
N ALA A 399 5.69 8.95 11.95
CA ALA A 399 5.42 7.56 12.27
C ALA A 399 4.50 7.43 13.51
N TRP A 400 4.69 8.24 14.54
CA TRP A 400 3.77 8.35 15.68
C TRP A 400 2.37 8.81 15.25
N SER A 401 2.29 9.82 14.38
CA SER A 401 1.03 10.26 13.80
C SER A 401 0.26 9.10 13.17
N SER A 402 0.95 8.23 12.43
CA SER A 402 0.32 7.04 11.82
C SER A 402 -0.23 6.07 12.85
N ILE A 403 0.52 5.72 13.91
CA ILE A 403 0.05 4.80 14.95
C ILE A 403 -1.18 5.38 15.65
N ILE A 404 -1.11 6.63 16.08
CA ILE A 404 -2.18 7.28 16.85
C ILE A 404 -3.44 7.40 15.98
N SER A 405 -3.29 7.86 14.72
CA SER A 405 -4.42 8.02 13.80
C SER A 405 -5.10 6.69 13.47
N PHE A 406 -4.33 5.62 13.20
CA PHE A 406 -4.91 4.29 13.01
C PHE A 406 -5.56 3.76 14.28
N SER A 407 -4.98 3.99 15.45
CA SER A 407 -5.57 3.56 16.73
C SER A 407 -6.92 4.25 16.98
N ILE A 408 -7.01 5.57 16.76
CA ILE A 408 -8.25 6.33 16.85
C ILE A 408 -9.29 5.77 15.86
N TYR A 409 -8.89 5.62 14.60
CA TYR A 409 -9.75 5.10 13.55
C TYR A 409 -10.34 3.73 13.90
N TYR A 410 -9.49 2.77 14.29
CA TYR A 410 -9.96 1.42 14.62
C TYR A 410 -10.75 1.36 15.91
N LEU A 411 -10.47 2.23 16.90
CA LEU A 411 -11.29 2.34 18.10
C LEU A 411 -12.74 2.67 17.73
N PHE A 412 -12.95 3.71 16.93
CA PHE A 412 -14.29 4.10 16.49
C PHE A 412 -14.94 3.06 15.58
N LEU A 413 -14.18 2.54 14.60
CA LEU A 413 -14.67 1.53 13.67
C LEU A 413 -15.15 0.27 14.38
N LEU A 414 -14.33 -0.30 15.28
CA LEU A 414 -14.66 -1.51 16.02
C LEU A 414 -15.83 -1.30 16.96
N SER A 415 -15.86 -0.17 17.65
CA SER A 415 -17.00 0.18 18.54
C SER A 415 -18.32 0.20 17.76
N LEU A 416 -18.33 0.79 16.55
CA LEU A 416 -19.50 0.81 15.70
C LEU A 416 -19.90 -0.58 15.21
N ILE A 417 -18.93 -1.36 14.69
CA ILE A 417 -19.20 -2.69 14.16
C ILE A 417 -19.78 -3.58 15.26
N LEU A 418 -19.18 -3.58 16.45
CA LEU A 418 -19.69 -4.30 17.61
C LEU A 418 -21.10 -3.89 17.98
N TRP A 419 -21.37 -2.59 18.02
CA TRP A 419 -22.70 -2.08 18.38
C TRP A 419 -23.78 -2.42 17.35
N LYS A 420 -23.49 -2.26 16.05
CA LYS A 420 -24.50 -2.39 14.98
C LYS A 420 -24.61 -3.79 14.38
N THR A 421 -23.52 -4.54 14.26
CA THR A 421 -23.51 -5.85 13.59
C THR A 421 -23.29 -7.02 14.55
N LYS A 422 -22.84 -6.74 15.77
CA LYS A 422 -22.41 -7.75 16.78
C LYS A 422 -21.28 -8.67 16.27
N ILE A 423 -20.62 -8.29 15.17
CA ILE A 423 -19.47 -9.01 14.62
C ILE A 423 -18.20 -8.37 15.17
N SER A 424 -17.42 -9.13 15.95
CA SER A 424 -16.09 -8.69 16.41
C SER A 424 -15.02 -9.34 15.55
N PRO A 425 -14.14 -8.58 14.89
CA PRO A 425 -12.92 -9.15 14.31
C PRO A 425 -11.87 -9.48 15.37
N PHE A 426 -12.03 -8.98 16.59
CA PHE A 426 -11.07 -9.12 17.68
C PHE A 426 -11.49 -10.23 18.64
N SER A 427 -10.52 -11.01 19.13
CA SER A 427 -10.69 -12.04 20.17
C SER A 427 -9.59 -11.91 21.24
N TRP A 428 -9.72 -12.58 22.36
CA TRP A 428 -8.68 -12.59 23.41
C TRP A 428 -7.35 -13.19 22.89
N LYS A 429 -7.37 -13.97 21.82
CA LYS A 429 -6.20 -14.60 21.22
C LYS A 429 -5.21 -13.58 20.64
N GLU A 430 -5.70 -12.46 20.14
CA GLU A 430 -4.84 -11.36 19.69
C GLU A 430 -4.05 -10.76 20.86
N LEU A 431 -4.63 -10.70 22.07
CA LEU A 431 -3.90 -10.26 23.26
C LEU A 431 -2.75 -11.22 23.61
N VAL A 432 -2.97 -12.53 23.45
CA VAL A 432 -1.90 -13.51 23.64
C VAL A 432 -0.81 -13.37 22.59
N VAL A 433 -1.15 -13.10 21.33
CA VAL A 433 -0.16 -12.81 20.28
C VAL A 433 0.63 -11.55 20.62
N ILE A 434 -0.02 -10.49 21.11
CA ILE A 434 0.68 -9.27 21.57
C ILE A 434 1.64 -9.58 22.73
N ALA A 435 1.21 -10.41 23.69
CA ALA A 435 2.09 -10.85 24.77
C ALA A 435 3.29 -11.65 24.23
N ILE A 436 3.09 -12.52 23.25
CA ILE A 436 4.18 -13.25 22.55
C ILE A 436 5.13 -12.23 21.87
N MET A 437 4.61 -11.22 21.20
CA MET A 437 5.42 -10.16 20.60
C MET A 437 6.29 -9.44 21.63
N ILE A 438 5.74 -9.13 22.80
CA ILE A 438 6.51 -8.50 23.90
C ILE A 438 7.63 -9.44 24.36
N VAL A 439 7.33 -10.73 24.53
CA VAL A 439 8.35 -11.74 24.90
C VAL A 439 9.43 -11.84 23.83
N MET A 440 9.06 -11.89 22.54
CA MET A 440 10.03 -11.89 21.44
C MET A 440 10.91 -10.63 21.45
N PHE A 441 10.33 -9.46 21.74
CA PHE A 441 11.08 -8.21 21.85
C PHE A 441 12.09 -8.25 23.00
N VAL A 442 11.65 -8.69 24.18
CA VAL A 442 12.54 -8.84 25.35
C VAL A 442 13.64 -9.86 25.10
N THR A 443 13.31 -11.00 24.48
CA THR A 443 14.28 -12.04 24.12
C THR A 443 15.31 -11.48 23.12
N ASN A 444 14.87 -10.70 22.11
CA ASN A 444 15.81 -10.05 21.20
C ASN A 444 16.75 -9.07 21.95
N TRP A 445 16.21 -8.25 22.84
CA TRP A 445 17.02 -7.33 23.64
C TRP A 445 18.04 -8.07 24.50
N LEU A 446 17.64 -9.17 25.15
CA LEU A 446 18.56 -10.02 25.93
C LEU A 446 19.60 -10.70 25.02
N SER A 447 19.22 -11.19 23.86
CA SER A 447 20.14 -11.86 22.94
C SER A 447 21.22 -10.91 22.41
N VAL A 448 20.88 -9.66 22.12
CA VAL A 448 21.89 -8.64 21.78
C VAL A 448 22.86 -8.44 22.91
N LYS A 449 22.40 -8.36 24.16
CA LYS A 449 23.24 -8.14 25.32
C LYS A 449 24.18 -9.33 25.65
N TYR A 450 23.68 -10.56 25.50
CA TYR A 450 24.39 -11.76 26.00
C TYR A 450 25.02 -12.62 24.90
N ILE A 451 24.59 -12.49 23.64
CA ILE A 451 25.11 -13.28 22.51
C ILE A 451 25.95 -12.37 21.60
N SER A 452 25.41 -11.25 21.14
CA SER A 452 26.12 -10.40 20.17
C SER A 452 27.32 -9.69 20.79
N ASN A 453 27.18 -9.11 21.99
CA ASN A 453 28.29 -8.44 22.64
C ASN A 453 29.49 -9.36 22.95
N PRO A 454 29.33 -10.61 23.48
CA PRO A 454 30.42 -11.54 23.63
C PRO A 454 31.12 -11.93 22.33
N ILE A 455 30.33 -12.16 21.24
CA ILE A 455 30.91 -12.51 19.93
C ILE A 455 31.78 -11.36 19.39
N ILE A 456 31.34 -10.12 19.55
CA ILE A 456 32.12 -8.92 19.20
C ILE A 456 33.37 -8.83 20.07
N TYR A 457 33.28 -9.18 21.36
CA TYR A 457 34.39 -9.12 22.32
C TYR A 457 35.52 -10.14 21.96
N PHE A 458 35.19 -11.27 21.30
CA PHE A 458 36.17 -12.26 20.85
C PHE A 458 36.78 -11.93 19.48
N ASN A 459 36.63 -10.72 18.95
CA ASN A 459 37.24 -10.25 17.70
C ASN A 459 36.85 -11.06 16.44
N PHE A 460 35.65 -11.60 16.39
CA PHE A 460 35.08 -12.19 15.17
C PHE A 460 34.39 -11.10 14.32
N ASP A 461 35.16 -10.21 13.70
CA ASP A 461 34.64 -9.01 13.00
C ASP A 461 34.27 -9.22 11.54
N GLY A 462 34.23 -10.43 11.05
CA GLY A 462 33.85 -10.69 9.66
C GLY A 462 32.34 -10.54 9.41
N VAL A 463 31.96 -9.89 8.29
CA VAL A 463 30.55 -9.79 7.84
C VAL A 463 29.86 -11.16 7.86
N GLY A 464 30.57 -12.24 7.51
CA GLY A 464 30.02 -13.59 7.57
C GLY A 464 29.61 -14.02 8.99
N VAL A 465 30.34 -13.62 10.00
CA VAL A 465 30.02 -13.95 11.42
C VAL A 465 28.77 -13.19 11.86
N LYS A 466 28.66 -11.90 11.52
CA LYS A 466 27.46 -11.10 11.82
C LYS A 466 26.21 -11.65 11.13
N VAL A 467 26.35 -12.10 9.89
CA VAL A 467 25.25 -12.76 9.15
C VAL A 467 24.87 -14.10 9.79
N ALA A 468 25.85 -14.92 10.18
CA ALA A 468 25.59 -16.20 10.87
C ALA A 468 24.90 -15.96 12.22
N GLU A 469 25.36 -14.99 13.01
CA GLU A 469 24.73 -14.58 14.26
C GLU A 469 23.27 -14.15 14.03
N ALA A 470 23.03 -13.31 13.03
CA ALA A 470 21.69 -12.82 12.69
C ALA A 470 20.77 -13.98 12.30
N ILE A 471 21.24 -14.95 11.56
CA ILE A 471 20.47 -16.16 11.18
C ILE A 471 20.15 -16.98 12.43
N VAL A 472 21.11 -17.24 13.29
CA VAL A 472 20.92 -18.03 14.51
C VAL A 472 19.95 -17.30 15.46
N ARG A 473 20.14 -16.00 15.71
CA ARG A 473 19.30 -15.19 16.56
C ARG A 473 17.85 -15.12 16.05
N THR A 474 17.68 -14.89 14.74
CA THR A 474 16.36 -14.89 14.12
C THR A 474 15.71 -16.27 14.21
N GLY A 475 16.47 -17.34 13.95
CA GLY A 475 15.99 -18.71 14.07
C GLY A 475 15.48 -19.02 15.49
N ILE A 476 16.25 -18.69 16.52
CA ILE A 476 15.86 -18.90 17.93
C ILE A 476 14.54 -18.16 18.23
N ILE A 477 14.44 -16.88 17.86
CA ILE A 477 13.26 -16.06 18.18
C ILE A 477 12.03 -16.52 17.42
N VAL A 478 12.18 -16.89 16.14
CA VAL A 478 11.09 -17.40 15.31
C VAL A 478 10.62 -18.78 15.83
N ILE A 479 11.55 -19.69 16.13
CA ILE A 479 11.23 -21.02 16.68
C ILE A 479 10.54 -20.86 18.04
N MET A 480 11.04 -19.99 18.90
CA MET A 480 10.39 -19.69 20.20
C MET A 480 8.96 -19.17 19.99
N GLY A 481 8.75 -18.21 19.08
CA GLY A 481 7.42 -17.69 18.77
C GLY A 481 6.47 -18.76 18.25
N LEU A 482 6.92 -19.61 17.31
CA LEU A 482 6.15 -20.73 16.78
C LEU A 482 5.84 -21.77 17.86
N THR A 483 6.81 -22.08 18.72
CA THR A 483 6.63 -23.02 19.84
C THR A 483 5.57 -22.52 20.81
N VAL A 484 5.60 -21.25 21.18
CA VAL A 484 4.57 -20.67 22.07
C VAL A 484 3.19 -20.70 21.40
N ILE A 485 3.09 -20.35 20.11
CA ILE A 485 1.83 -20.42 19.35
C ILE A 485 1.30 -21.87 19.32
N TYR A 486 2.18 -22.84 19.11
CA TYR A 486 1.81 -24.26 19.08
C TYR A 486 1.25 -24.75 20.41
N TYR A 487 1.94 -24.53 21.52
CA TYR A 487 1.52 -24.98 22.85
C TYR A 487 0.30 -24.22 23.38
N THR A 488 0.16 -22.94 23.06
CA THR A 488 -1.03 -22.16 23.46
C THR A 488 -2.27 -22.47 22.64
N LYS A 489 -2.13 -23.28 21.56
CA LYS A 489 -3.24 -23.69 20.67
C LYS A 489 -4.10 -22.52 20.17
N ILE A 490 -3.48 -21.38 19.94
CA ILE A 490 -4.15 -20.14 19.50
C ILE A 490 -4.82 -20.34 18.14
N SER A 491 -4.13 -21.00 17.19
CA SER A 491 -4.63 -21.31 15.86
C SER A 491 -4.56 -22.80 15.59
N LYS A 492 -5.74 -23.41 15.30
CA LYS A 492 -5.82 -24.81 14.89
C LYS A 492 -5.11 -25.04 13.55
N GLU A 493 -5.30 -24.11 12.63
CA GLU A 493 -4.75 -24.17 11.27
C GLU A 493 -3.22 -24.15 11.27
N ILE A 494 -2.61 -23.27 12.08
CA ILE A 494 -1.15 -23.20 12.23
C ILE A 494 -0.64 -24.50 12.89
N ASN A 495 -1.31 -25.00 13.92
CA ASN A 495 -0.91 -26.24 14.57
C ASN A 495 -0.98 -27.44 13.63
N GLU A 496 -2.00 -27.53 12.76
CA GLU A 496 -2.09 -28.56 11.74
C GLU A 496 -0.95 -28.47 10.70
N ILE A 497 -0.57 -27.25 10.30
CA ILE A 497 0.57 -27.04 9.40
C ILE A 497 1.86 -27.50 10.08
N ILE A 498 2.09 -27.11 11.33
CA ILE A 498 3.28 -27.51 12.08
C ILE A 498 3.33 -29.04 12.22
N ASN A 499 2.22 -29.67 12.60
CA ASN A 499 2.15 -31.14 12.72
C ASN A 499 2.48 -31.84 11.40
N LYS A 500 2.00 -31.32 10.25
CA LYS A 500 2.32 -31.86 8.91
C LYS A 500 3.76 -31.67 8.48
N LEU A 501 4.47 -30.65 9.01
CA LEU A 501 5.89 -30.44 8.72
C LEU A 501 6.80 -31.38 9.52
N PHE A 502 6.32 -31.88 10.66
CA PHE A 502 7.06 -32.78 11.55
C PHE A 502 6.60 -34.24 11.51
N SER A 503 5.55 -34.54 10.73
CA SER A 503 5.10 -35.90 10.39
C SER A 503 5.71 -36.36 9.07
#